data_47412498eec9ba4351d23fc4d7c38613
#
_entry.id   47412498eec9ba4351d23fc4d7c38613
#
_cell.length_a   1.000
_cell.length_b   1.000
_cell.length_c   1.000
_cell.angle_alpha   90.00
_cell.angle_beta   90.00
_cell.angle_gamma   90.00
#
_symmetry.space_group_name_H-M   'P 1'
#
loop_
_entity.id
_entity.type
_entity.pdbx_description
1 polymer ?
#
loop_
_entity_poly.entity_id
_entity_poly.type
_entity_poly.pdbx_seq_one_letter_code
_entity_poly.pdbx_strand_id
1 'polypeptide(L)'
;VLGQRPGPSTGLPTYTSQTELNFALSAGQGEFTRFIAAPSDAEDSYYWAAVSLNISKKFRIPSILLTDKTICEGLFNFDIDSIREIKSEAAQVPAFPPDKGIMVKANSYEHDVSGITTEDPVKTVQMQNNRLMKTKLLAEELEKYETVKCFCNGKPDTAIICWGSNRPACEEIGKSLGLKVVCPMVISPFPIDAFKTALKGIKRIISIENNATGQLGALINSYGIKVNDQILKYDGRPFSVDELEAAVKSKL
;
A
#
# COMPACT_ATOMS: atom_id res chain seq x y z
N VAL A 1 3.91 -2.98 11.07
CA VAL A 1 2.48 -3.15 10.77
C VAL A 1 1.73 -1.97 11.34
N LEU A 2 0.91 -1.33 10.52
CA LEU A 2 0.02 -0.22 10.91
C LEU A 2 -1.43 -0.71 10.82
N GLY A 3 -1.98 -1.13 11.97
CA GLY A 3 -3.39 -1.55 12.09
C GLY A 3 -4.28 -0.33 12.28
N GLN A 4 -5.09 -0.02 11.29
CA GLN A 4 -5.94 1.17 11.27
C GLN A 4 -7.21 0.98 12.12
N ARG A 5 -7.64 2.06 12.73
CA ARG A 5 -8.90 2.16 13.48
C ARG A 5 -9.47 3.57 13.34
N PRO A 6 -10.78 3.76 13.63
CA PRO A 6 -11.35 5.10 13.61
C PRO A 6 -10.72 6.00 14.68
N GLY A 7 -10.08 7.09 14.24
CA GLY A 7 -9.58 8.19 15.06
C GLY A 7 -10.54 9.37 15.04
N PRO A 8 -10.11 10.57 15.53
CA PRO A 8 -8.79 10.87 16.11
C PRO A 8 -8.63 10.32 17.55
N SER A 9 -7.37 10.30 18.03
CA SER A 9 -6.99 9.77 19.33
C SER A 9 -7.43 8.31 19.51
N THR A 10 -7.99 7.90 20.64
CA THR A 10 -8.50 6.55 20.85
C THR A 10 -9.67 6.23 19.92
N GLY A 11 -10.51 7.21 19.61
CA GLY A 11 -11.64 7.05 18.70
C GLY A 11 -12.53 5.86 19.04
N LEU A 12 -12.69 4.92 18.09
CA LEU A 12 -13.37 3.64 18.30
C LEU A 12 -12.34 2.50 18.35
N PRO A 13 -11.82 2.11 19.53
CA PRO A 13 -10.60 1.30 19.65
C PRO A 13 -10.72 -0.14 19.12
N THR A 14 -11.91 -0.67 19.00
CA THR A 14 -12.17 -2.04 18.54
C THR A 14 -12.92 -2.11 17.21
N TYR A 15 -12.88 -1.04 16.45
CA TYR A 15 -13.58 -0.92 15.17
C TYR A 15 -12.59 -0.75 14.02
N THR A 16 -13.06 -0.93 12.78
CA THR A 16 -12.24 -0.84 11.58
C THR A 16 -12.35 0.51 10.88
N SER A 17 -11.28 0.92 10.22
CA SER A 17 -11.27 2.07 9.32
C SER A 17 -10.07 2.01 8.36
N GLN A 18 -10.04 2.92 7.38
CA GLN A 18 -8.94 3.13 6.43
C GLN A 18 -8.51 4.61 6.45
N THR A 19 -8.21 5.13 7.65
CA THR A 19 -7.96 6.57 7.89
C THR A 19 -6.49 6.98 7.83
N GLU A 20 -5.54 6.03 7.83
CA GLU A 20 -4.11 6.30 7.98
C GLU A 20 -3.31 6.22 6.67
N LEU A 21 -3.95 6.17 5.49
CA LEU A 21 -3.21 6.14 4.21
C LEU A 21 -2.35 7.41 4.05
N ASN A 22 -2.92 8.59 4.25
CA ASN A 22 -2.19 9.85 4.17
C ASN A 22 -1.10 9.96 5.24
N PHE A 23 -1.37 9.47 6.46
CA PHE A 23 -0.37 9.40 7.51
C PHE A 23 0.78 8.49 7.11
N ALA A 24 0.52 7.30 6.60
CA ALA A 24 1.55 6.35 6.16
C ALA A 24 2.42 6.93 5.03
N LEU A 25 1.82 7.65 4.08
CA LEU A 25 2.53 8.32 3.00
C LEU A 25 3.49 9.41 3.49
N SER A 26 3.18 10.05 4.63
CA SER A 26 3.93 11.16 5.18
C SER A 26 4.65 10.82 6.50
N ALA A 27 4.55 9.57 6.99
CA ALA A 27 5.11 9.17 8.28
C ALA A 27 6.62 9.40 8.36
N GLY A 28 7.05 10.14 9.40
CA GLY A 28 8.43 10.50 9.65
C GLY A 28 8.83 11.86 9.06
N GLN A 29 9.82 12.48 9.71
CA GLN A 29 10.36 13.76 9.30
C GLN A 29 11.30 13.61 8.09
N GLY A 30 11.28 14.59 7.19
CA GLY A 30 12.20 14.68 6.06
C GLY A 30 11.77 13.90 4.82
N GLU A 31 12.61 13.96 3.80
CA GLU A 31 12.34 13.42 2.48
C GLU A 31 13.13 12.12 2.27
N PHE A 32 12.42 11.01 2.25
CA PHE A 32 13.00 9.69 2.02
C PHE A 32 11.96 8.71 1.45
N THR A 33 12.46 7.65 0.83
CA THR A 33 11.65 6.58 0.26
C THR A 33 11.02 5.75 1.36
N ARG A 34 9.72 5.44 1.21
CA ARG A 34 8.96 4.46 2.01
C ARG A 34 8.36 3.41 1.11
N PHE A 35 8.35 2.19 1.56
CA PHE A 35 7.53 1.14 0.96
C PHE A 35 6.25 0.99 1.77
N ILE A 36 5.09 1.00 1.09
CA ILE A 36 3.80 0.80 1.74
C ILE A 36 3.02 -0.22 0.93
N ALA A 37 2.70 -1.36 1.55
CA ALA A 37 1.79 -2.35 1.01
C ALA A 37 0.48 -2.35 1.80
N ALA A 38 -0.63 -2.53 1.11
CA ALA A 38 -1.98 -2.59 1.68
C ALA A 38 -2.64 -3.93 1.31
N PRO A 39 -2.36 -5.00 2.06
CA PRO A 39 -2.94 -6.31 1.82
C PRO A 39 -4.47 -6.27 2.00
N SER A 40 -5.17 -7.18 1.34
CA SER A 40 -6.62 -7.21 1.33
C SER A 40 -7.25 -8.42 2.04
N ASP A 41 -6.42 -9.40 2.39
CA ASP A 41 -6.80 -10.60 3.14
C ASP A 41 -5.61 -11.21 3.88
N ALA A 42 -5.79 -12.37 4.49
CA ALA A 42 -4.73 -13.06 5.25
C ALA A 42 -3.60 -13.57 4.36
N GLU A 43 -3.91 -14.11 3.17
CA GLU A 43 -2.91 -14.60 2.20
C GLU A 43 -2.03 -13.44 1.71
N ASP A 44 -2.66 -12.34 1.31
CA ASP A 44 -1.95 -11.12 0.92
C ASP A 44 -1.10 -10.56 2.07
N SER A 45 -1.60 -10.63 3.29
CA SER A 45 -0.87 -10.16 4.48
C SER A 45 0.40 -10.97 4.71
N TYR A 46 0.32 -12.29 4.59
CA TYR A 46 1.50 -13.18 4.68
C TYR A 46 2.51 -12.84 3.58
N TYR A 47 2.05 -12.79 2.33
CA TYR A 47 2.90 -12.52 1.18
C TYR A 47 3.60 -11.16 1.28
N TRP A 48 2.82 -10.08 1.49
CA TRP A 48 3.36 -8.73 1.54
C TRP A 48 4.17 -8.44 2.79
N ALA A 49 3.97 -9.16 3.90
CA ALA A 49 4.85 -9.07 5.07
C ALA A 49 6.26 -9.56 4.72
N ALA A 50 6.38 -10.71 4.06
CA ALA A 50 7.66 -11.26 3.64
C ALA A 50 8.36 -10.36 2.60
N VAL A 51 7.61 -9.88 1.59
CA VAL A 51 8.13 -8.91 0.60
C VAL A 51 8.59 -7.62 1.28
N SER A 52 7.82 -7.09 2.23
CA SER A 52 8.17 -5.86 2.98
C SER A 52 9.49 -6.01 3.73
N LEU A 53 9.75 -7.15 4.34
CA LEU A 53 11.01 -7.43 5.02
C LEU A 53 12.19 -7.48 4.04
N ASN A 54 12.04 -8.13 2.89
CA ASN A 54 13.07 -8.18 1.85
C ASN A 54 13.37 -6.78 1.29
N ILE A 55 12.35 -6.01 0.97
CA ILE A 55 12.49 -4.63 0.49
C ILE A 55 13.19 -3.75 1.55
N SER A 56 12.77 -3.83 2.80
CA SER A 56 13.38 -3.07 3.88
C SER A 56 14.87 -3.38 4.03
N LYS A 57 15.26 -4.65 3.98
CA LYS A 57 16.66 -5.08 4.01
C LYS A 57 17.44 -4.61 2.80
N LYS A 58 16.89 -4.83 1.61
CA LYS A 58 17.56 -4.54 0.33
C LYS A 58 17.82 -3.05 0.13
N PHE A 59 16.82 -2.22 0.39
CA PHE A 59 16.89 -0.78 0.13
C PHE A 59 17.24 0.04 1.37
N ARG A 60 17.27 -0.56 2.56
CA ARG A 60 17.43 0.14 3.85
C ARG A 60 16.47 1.31 3.96
N ILE A 61 15.19 1.01 3.85
CA ILE A 61 14.07 1.94 3.95
C ILE A 61 13.02 1.40 4.91
N PRO A 62 12.20 2.25 5.52
CA PRO A 62 11.04 1.77 6.26
C PRO A 62 10.04 1.13 5.30
N SER A 63 9.49 0.00 5.73
CA SER A 63 8.38 -0.69 5.08
C SER A 63 7.18 -0.71 6.00
N ILE A 64 6.02 -0.31 5.51
CA ILE A 64 4.77 -0.25 6.26
C ILE A 64 3.78 -1.23 5.64
N LEU A 65 3.29 -2.17 6.44
CA LEU A 65 2.15 -3.00 6.08
C LEU A 65 0.91 -2.32 6.64
N LEU A 66 0.14 -1.69 5.75
CA LEU A 66 -1.04 -0.90 6.09
C LEU A 66 -2.27 -1.80 6.07
N THR A 67 -2.77 -2.15 7.23
CA THR A 67 -3.89 -3.07 7.41
C THR A 67 -4.96 -2.45 8.30
N ASP A 68 -6.05 -3.15 8.52
CA ASP A 68 -7.12 -2.73 9.41
C ASP A 68 -7.59 -3.89 10.31
N LYS A 69 -8.51 -3.59 11.24
CA LYS A 69 -9.02 -4.59 12.18
C LYS A 69 -9.66 -5.79 11.47
N THR A 70 -10.36 -5.58 10.37
CA THR A 70 -11.03 -6.68 9.64
C THR A 70 -10.01 -7.74 9.20
N ILE A 71 -8.85 -7.30 8.72
CA ILE A 71 -7.76 -8.21 8.33
C ILE A 71 -7.03 -8.77 9.56
N CYS A 72 -6.75 -7.92 10.56
CA CYS A 72 -5.94 -8.31 11.73
C CYS A 72 -6.64 -9.30 12.66
N GLU A 73 -7.97 -9.25 12.75
CA GLU A 73 -8.77 -10.05 13.69
C GLU A 73 -9.78 -10.97 12.99
N GLY A 74 -9.92 -10.85 11.66
CA GLY A 74 -10.82 -11.67 10.87
C GLY A 74 -10.39 -13.14 10.81
N LEU A 75 -11.37 -14.02 10.61
CA LEU A 75 -11.15 -15.42 10.31
C LEU A 75 -11.27 -15.62 8.80
N PHE A 76 -10.24 -16.19 8.20
CA PHE A 76 -10.16 -16.40 6.77
C PHE A 76 -9.96 -17.88 6.45
N ASN A 77 -10.64 -18.34 5.41
CA ASN A 77 -10.35 -19.62 4.78
C ASN A 77 -9.52 -19.37 3.52
N PHE A 78 -8.46 -20.14 3.36
CA PHE A 78 -7.65 -20.15 2.14
C PHE A 78 -7.06 -21.53 1.94
N ASP A 79 -6.75 -21.87 0.70
CA ASP A 79 -6.06 -23.12 0.38
C ASP A 79 -4.59 -22.98 0.80
N ILE A 80 -4.10 -23.91 1.63
CA ILE A 80 -2.72 -23.90 2.08
C ILE A 80 -1.74 -24.01 0.91
N ASP A 81 -2.12 -24.69 -0.15
CA ASP A 81 -1.31 -24.88 -1.36
C ASP A 81 -1.27 -23.61 -2.24
N SER A 82 -2.17 -22.64 -2.01
CA SER A 82 -2.15 -21.33 -2.70
C SER A 82 -1.15 -20.35 -2.12
N ILE A 83 -0.61 -20.62 -0.94
CA ILE A 83 0.33 -19.72 -0.27
C ILE A 83 1.62 -19.61 -1.08
N ARG A 84 1.90 -18.39 -1.54
CA ARG A 84 3.13 -18.07 -2.27
C ARG A 84 4.28 -17.88 -1.28
N GLU A 85 5.21 -18.81 -1.25
CA GLU A 85 6.42 -18.67 -0.45
C GLU A 85 7.35 -17.59 -1.01
N ILE A 86 7.76 -16.68 -0.15
CA ILE A 86 8.79 -15.68 -0.45
C ILE A 86 10.06 -16.08 0.29
N LYS A 87 11.11 -16.40 -0.46
CA LYS A 87 12.42 -16.67 0.11
C LYS A 87 13.02 -15.39 0.70
N SER A 88 13.65 -15.52 1.86
CA SER A 88 14.41 -14.41 2.44
C SER A 88 15.58 -14.06 1.52
N GLU A 89 15.62 -12.82 1.05
CA GLU A 89 16.75 -12.31 0.31
C GLU A 89 17.84 -11.86 1.30
N ALA A 90 19.09 -12.23 0.98
CA ALA A 90 20.23 -11.72 1.74
C ALA A 90 20.34 -10.22 1.51
N ALA A 91 20.54 -9.45 2.57
CA ALA A 91 20.88 -8.05 2.43
C ALA A 91 22.20 -7.92 1.66
N GLN A 92 22.27 -7.01 0.68
CA GLN A 92 23.47 -6.85 -0.16
C GLN A 92 24.71 -6.40 0.66
N VAL A 93 24.49 -5.74 1.79
CA VAL A 93 25.55 -5.46 2.79
C VAL A 93 24.91 -5.48 4.17
N PRO A 94 24.78 -6.65 4.81
CA PRO A 94 24.44 -6.67 6.22
C PRO A 94 25.70 -6.36 7.00
N ALA A 95 25.85 -5.16 7.45
CA ALA A 95 26.85 -4.89 8.44
C ALA A 95 26.15 -4.88 9.80
N PHE A 96 26.17 -6.02 10.48
CA PHE A 96 25.80 -6.13 11.88
C PHE A 96 27.07 -6.34 12.72
N PRO A 97 27.23 -5.64 13.84
CA PRO A 97 28.28 -6.01 14.78
C PRO A 97 28.05 -7.46 15.27
N PRO A 98 29.06 -8.33 15.28
CA PRO A 98 30.49 -8.09 15.13
C PRO A 98 31.09 -8.55 13.79
N ASP A 99 30.50 -8.19 12.65
CA ASP A 99 31.01 -8.60 11.34
C ASP A 99 32.45 -8.11 11.16
N LYS A 100 33.37 -9.08 10.97
CA LYS A 100 34.78 -8.77 10.86
C LYS A 100 35.12 -8.03 9.56
N GLY A 101 35.86 -6.95 9.69
CA GLY A 101 36.33 -6.15 8.54
C GLY A 101 35.33 -5.12 8.01
N ILE A 102 34.14 -5.03 8.59
CA ILE A 102 33.14 -4.03 8.23
C ILE A 102 32.88 -3.10 9.41
N MET A 103 33.09 -1.80 9.22
CA MET A 103 32.73 -0.82 10.23
C MET A 103 31.27 -0.43 10.07
N VAL A 104 30.44 -0.78 11.06
CA VAL A 104 29.04 -0.34 11.11
C VAL A 104 28.99 0.97 11.87
N LYS A 105 28.57 2.03 11.18
CA LYS A 105 28.26 3.31 11.81
C LYS A 105 26.79 3.62 11.61
N ALA A 106 26.08 3.84 12.69
CA ALA A 106 24.71 4.31 12.70
C ALA A 106 24.61 5.51 13.65
N ASN A 107 24.13 6.62 13.13
CA ASN A 107 23.88 7.83 13.91
C ASN A 107 22.65 8.56 13.32
N SER A 108 22.13 9.53 14.05
CA SER A 108 20.96 10.32 13.65
C SER A 108 21.31 11.57 12.84
N TYR A 109 22.59 11.87 12.67
CA TYR A 109 23.06 13.02 11.91
C TYR A 109 23.22 12.69 10.43
N GLU A 110 23.23 13.72 9.59
CA GLU A 110 23.67 13.54 8.21
C GLU A 110 25.13 13.10 8.17
N HIS A 111 25.45 12.18 7.29
CA HIS A 111 26.78 11.57 7.21
C HIS A 111 27.14 11.25 5.75
N ASP A 112 28.42 11.17 5.47
CA ASP A 112 28.92 10.76 4.16
C ASP A 112 28.80 9.23 3.95
N VAL A 113 29.25 8.77 2.78
CA VAL A 113 29.21 7.33 2.40
C VAL A 113 30.01 6.42 3.35
N SER A 114 30.93 6.98 4.12
CA SER A 114 31.71 6.26 5.13
C SER A 114 31.05 6.29 6.51
N GLY A 115 29.87 6.88 6.65
CA GLY A 115 29.17 7.03 7.92
C GLY A 115 29.75 8.09 8.84
N ILE A 116 30.58 9.00 8.32
CA ILE A 116 31.15 10.12 9.09
C ILE A 116 30.19 11.30 9.01
N THR A 117 29.80 11.81 10.18
CA THR A 117 28.92 12.99 10.29
C THR A 117 29.50 14.16 9.49
N THR A 118 28.67 14.84 8.73
CA THR A 118 29.08 15.93 7.87
C THR A 118 28.09 17.10 7.88
N GLU A 119 28.60 18.31 7.79
CA GLU A 119 27.85 19.54 7.54
C GLU A 119 28.22 20.14 6.17
N ASP A 120 29.03 19.43 5.39
CA ASP A 120 29.45 19.86 4.06
C ASP A 120 28.21 19.87 3.12
N PRO A 121 27.88 21.02 2.51
CA PRO A 121 26.67 21.14 1.69
C PRO A 121 26.69 20.26 0.43
N VAL A 122 27.87 20.00 -0.15
CA VAL A 122 28.00 19.15 -1.36
C VAL A 122 27.71 17.69 -0.99
N LYS A 123 28.29 17.21 0.11
CA LYS A 123 28.04 15.86 0.62
C LYS A 123 26.57 15.68 1.04
N THR A 124 25.99 16.67 1.69
CA THR A 124 24.58 16.66 2.10
C THR A 124 23.66 16.51 0.90
N VAL A 125 23.87 17.29 -0.16
CA VAL A 125 23.10 17.17 -1.41
C VAL A 125 23.29 15.79 -2.04
N GLN A 126 24.52 15.28 -2.08
CA GLN A 126 24.80 13.95 -2.62
C GLN A 126 24.05 12.85 -1.85
N MET A 127 24.07 12.90 -0.51
CA MET A 127 23.38 11.91 0.32
C MET A 127 21.87 12.00 0.19
N GLN A 128 21.30 13.20 0.07
CA GLN A 128 19.87 13.38 -0.19
C GLN A 128 19.47 12.83 -1.56
N ASN A 129 20.25 13.09 -2.61
CA ASN A 129 20.00 12.52 -3.94
C ASN A 129 20.07 10.98 -3.92
N ASN A 130 21.05 10.40 -3.22
CA ASN A 130 21.16 8.94 -3.06
C ASN A 130 19.94 8.37 -2.32
N ARG A 131 19.41 9.09 -1.35
CA ARG A 131 18.21 8.72 -0.58
C ARG A 131 16.96 8.71 -1.46
N LEU A 132 16.78 9.75 -2.29
CA LEU A 132 15.64 9.88 -3.20
C LEU A 132 15.73 8.93 -4.40
N MET A 133 16.95 8.61 -4.88
CA MET A 133 17.16 7.63 -5.97
C MET A 133 16.57 6.26 -5.62
N LYS A 134 16.50 5.90 -4.34
CA LYS A 134 15.90 4.64 -3.91
C LYS A 134 14.44 4.48 -4.35
N THR A 135 13.70 5.58 -4.51
CA THR A 135 12.31 5.53 -4.98
C THR A 135 12.23 4.95 -6.41
N LYS A 136 13.14 5.38 -7.29
CA LYS A 136 13.20 4.86 -8.66
C LYS A 136 13.61 3.39 -8.68
N LEU A 137 14.68 3.05 -7.96
CA LEU A 137 15.18 1.68 -7.88
C LEU A 137 14.14 0.72 -7.26
N LEU A 138 13.38 1.20 -6.28
CA LEU A 138 12.29 0.44 -5.69
C LEU A 138 11.13 0.26 -6.67
N ALA A 139 10.77 1.27 -7.45
CA ALA A 139 9.74 1.14 -8.48
C ALA A 139 10.12 0.08 -9.53
N GLU A 140 11.37 0.07 -9.99
CA GLU A 140 11.91 -0.95 -10.90
C GLU A 140 11.87 -2.36 -10.25
N GLU A 141 12.22 -2.49 -8.98
CA GLU A 141 12.14 -3.76 -8.25
C GLU A 141 10.71 -4.28 -8.16
N LEU A 142 9.75 -3.37 -7.98
CA LEU A 142 8.33 -3.71 -7.83
C LEU A 142 7.69 -4.25 -9.11
N GLU A 143 8.30 -4.10 -10.28
CA GLU A 143 7.84 -4.72 -11.53
C GLU A 143 7.83 -6.26 -11.47
N LYS A 144 8.56 -6.86 -10.53
CA LYS A 144 8.58 -8.31 -10.30
C LYS A 144 7.35 -8.84 -9.57
N TYR A 145 6.52 -7.95 -9.03
CA TYR A 145 5.40 -8.28 -8.16
C TYR A 145 4.07 -7.85 -8.77
N GLU A 146 3.01 -8.54 -8.43
CA GLU A 146 1.64 -8.12 -8.76
C GLU A 146 1.21 -6.97 -7.83
N THR A 147 1.58 -5.76 -8.20
CA THR A 147 1.33 -4.55 -7.39
C THR A 147 -0.09 -4.03 -7.48
N VAL A 148 -0.87 -4.52 -8.44
CA VAL A 148 -2.30 -4.18 -8.63
C VAL A 148 -3.06 -5.46 -8.94
N LYS A 149 -4.04 -5.80 -8.13
CA LYS A 149 -4.97 -6.90 -8.39
C LYS A 149 -6.21 -6.40 -9.13
N CYS A 150 -6.66 -7.20 -10.09
CA CYS A 150 -7.83 -6.90 -10.88
C CYS A 150 -8.79 -8.09 -10.90
N PHE A 151 -10.06 -7.80 -10.72
CA PHE A 151 -11.14 -8.72 -11.02
C PHE A 151 -12.00 -8.15 -12.15
N CYS A 152 -12.32 -8.96 -13.15
CA CYS A 152 -13.12 -8.50 -14.29
C CYS A 152 -13.83 -9.67 -14.98
N ASN A 153 -15.14 -9.53 -15.16
CA ASN A 153 -15.92 -10.40 -16.01
C ASN A 153 -16.44 -9.59 -17.22
N GLY A 154 -16.09 -10.01 -18.43
CA GLY A 154 -16.52 -9.34 -19.65
C GLY A 154 -15.69 -8.10 -20.02
N LYS A 155 -16.34 -7.08 -20.55
CA LYS A 155 -15.73 -5.81 -21.00
C LYS A 155 -16.44 -4.61 -20.38
N PRO A 156 -16.37 -4.42 -19.08
CA PRO A 156 -17.00 -3.28 -18.41
C PRO A 156 -16.36 -1.97 -18.82
N ASP A 157 -17.13 -0.92 -18.83
CA ASP A 157 -16.66 0.46 -18.99
C ASP A 157 -16.63 1.24 -17.66
N THR A 158 -17.06 0.62 -16.60
CA THR A 158 -17.06 1.15 -15.23
C THR A 158 -16.20 0.28 -14.32
N ALA A 159 -15.38 0.91 -13.50
CA ALA A 159 -14.55 0.23 -12.50
C ALA A 159 -14.83 0.73 -11.09
N ILE A 160 -14.76 -0.19 -10.15
CA ILE A 160 -14.61 0.06 -8.72
C ILE A 160 -13.13 0.08 -8.42
N ILE A 161 -12.66 1.10 -7.71
CA ILE A 161 -11.36 1.09 -7.07
C ILE A 161 -11.53 0.98 -5.56
N CYS A 162 -10.78 0.09 -4.95
CA CYS A 162 -10.79 -0.15 -3.51
C CYS A 162 -9.40 -0.55 -3.04
N TRP A 163 -9.21 -0.69 -1.74
CA TRP A 163 -7.96 -1.16 -1.14
C TRP A 163 -8.22 -1.86 0.20
N GLY A 164 -7.22 -2.62 0.67
CA GLY A 164 -7.31 -3.29 1.95
C GLY A 164 -8.52 -4.23 2.06
N SER A 165 -9.12 -4.30 3.21
CA SER A 165 -10.23 -5.21 3.54
C SER A 165 -11.51 -5.04 2.71
N ASN A 166 -11.61 -3.97 1.92
CA ASN A 166 -12.78 -3.76 1.05
C ASN A 166 -12.77 -4.64 -0.21
N ARG A 167 -11.61 -5.19 -0.61
CA ARG A 167 -11.48 -5.93 -1.87
C ARG A 167 -12.47 -7.10 -1.98
N PRO A 168 -12.58 -8.01 -1.01
CA PRO A 168 -13.48 -9.17 -1.17
C PRO A 168 -14.94 -8.78 -1.43
N ALA A 169 -15.47 -7.81 -0.68
CA ALA A 169 -16.82 -7.30 -0.91
C ALA A 169 -16.97 -6.63 -2.28
N CYS A 170 -15.96 -5.86 -2.69
CA CYS A 170 -15.94 -5.21 -4.01
C CYS A 170 -15.88 -6.24 -5.15
N GLU A 171 -15.14 -7.33 -5.02
CA GLU A 171 -15.09 -8.41 -6.02
C GLU A 171 -16.45 -9.10 -6.17
N GLU A 172 -17.15 -9.36 -5.06
CA GLU A 172 -18.47 -9.98 -5.10
C GLU A 172 -19.49 -9.10 -5.82
N ILE A 173 -19.54 -7.80 -5.52
CA ILE A 173 -20.42 -6.88 -6.25
C ILE A 173 -19.95 -6.62 -7.69
N GLY A 174 -18.64 -6.61 -7.94
CA GLY A 174 -18.08 -6.52 -9.28
C GLY A 174 -18.57 -7.67 -10.16
N LYS A 175 -18.63 -8.89 -9.61
CA LYS A 175 -19.17 -10.08 -10.25
C LYS A 175 -20.68 -9.96 -10.48
N SER A 176 -21.44 -9.55 -9.46
CA SER A 176 -22.89 -9.39 -9.53
C SER A 176 -23.33 -8.33 -10.55
N LEU A 177 -22.64 -7.19 -10.58
CA LEU A 177 -23.01 -6.03 -11.38
C LEU A 177 -22.25 -5.91 -12.72
N GLY A 178 -21.36 -6.86 -13.03
CA GLY A 178 -20.57 -6.82 -14.27
C GLY A 178 -19.54 -5.67 -14.31
N LEU A 179 -19.00 -5.27 -13.16
CA LEU A 179 -18.04 -4.18 -13.03
C LEU A 179 -16.62 -4.72 -12.93
N LYS A 180 -15.66 -3.90 -13.32
CA LYS A 180 -14.24 -4.18 -13.04
C LYS A 180 -13.89 -3.73 -11.63
N VAL A 181 -13.10 -4.52 -10.90
CA VAL A 181 -12.53 -4.13 -9.61
C VAL A 181 -11.03 -4.00 -9.77
N VAL A 182 -10.46 -2.89 -9.31
CA VAL A 182 -9.03 -2.61 -9.34
C VAL A 182 -8.56 -2.25 -7.93
N CYS A 183 -7.64 -3.03 -7.40
CA CYS A 183 -7.14 -2.91 -6.05
C CYS A 183 -5.61 -2.76 -6.05
N PRO A 184 -5.06 -1.59 -5.74
CA PRO A 184 -3.62 -1.45 -5.55
C PRO A 184 -3.19 -2.17 -4.28
N MET A 185 -2.23 -3.09 -4.42
CA MET A 185 -1.59 -3.80 -3.31
C MET A 185 -0.41 -3.02 -2.76
N VAL A 186 0.18 -2.15 -3.58
CA VAL A 186 1.25 -1.22 -3.20
C VAL A 186 0.73 0.21 -3.30
N ILE A 187 0.96 0.96 -2.23
CA ILE A 187 0.54 2.36 -2.12
C ILE A 187 1.73 3.32 -2.32
N SER A 188 2.93 2.90 -1.92
CA SER A 188 4.14 3.71 -2.12
C SER A 188 5.38 2.83 -2.39
N PRO A 189 6.15 3.13 -3.46
CA PRO A 189 5.80 4.02 -4.57
C PRO A 189 4.54 3.51 -5.29
N PHE A 190 3.67 4.42 -5.68
CA PHE A 190 2.41 4.03 -6.32
C PHE A 190 2.67 3.43 -7.71
N PRO A 191 2.13 2.23 -8.03
CA PRO A 191 2.41 1.52 -9.28
C PRO A 191 1.56 2.09 -10.43
N ILE A 192 1.81 3.34 -10.80
CA ILE A 192 0.95 4.12 -11.70
C ILE A 192 0.75 3.48 -13.08
N ASP A 193 1.79 2.86 -13.65
CA ASP A 193 1.70 2.27 -14.98
C ASP A 193 0.87 0.97 -14.97
N ALA A 194 1.07 0.12 -13.97
CA ALA A 194 0.23 -1.06 -13.75
C ALA A 194 -1.23 -0.65 -13.48
N PHE A 195 -1.43 0.40 -12.69
CA PHE A 195 -2.76 0.90 -12.36
C PHE A 195 -3.47 1.51 -13.59
N LYS A 196 -2.78 2.30 -14.41
CA LYS A 196 -3.31 2.80 -15.70
C LYS A 196 -3.63 1.68 -16.66
N THR A 197 -2.78 0.66 -16.72
CA THR A 197 -3.01 -0.53 -17.54
C THR A 197 -4.26 -1.26 -17.08
N ALA A 198 -4.45 -1.41 -15.78
CA ALA A 198 -5.64 -1.99 -15.19
C ALA A 198 -6.93 -1.22 -15.52
N LEU A 199 -6.85 0.08 -15.70
CA LEU A 199 -7.99 0.94 -16.04
C LEU A 199 -8.21 1.14 -17.54
N LYS A 200 -7.43 0.48 -18.40
CA LYS A 200 -7.58 0.64 -19.86
C LYS A 200 -8.99 0.26 -20.32
N GLY A 201 -9.64 1.16 -21.04
CA GLY A 201 -11.01 0.99 -21.54
C GLY A 201 -12.11 1.42 -20.55
N ILE A 202 -11.75 1.77 -19.32
CA ILE A 202 -12.69 2.27 -18.31
C ILE A 202 -13.00 3.74 -18.56
N LYS A 203 -14.28 4.08 -18.50
CA LYS A 203 -14.79 5.46 -18.67
C LYS A 203 -15.23 6.08 -17.35
N ARG A 204 -15.65 5.26 -16.40
CA ARG A 204 -16.15 5.71 -15.10
C ARG A 204 -15.46 4.95 -13.97
N ILE A 205 -15.09 5.67 -12.92
CA ILE A 205 -14.40 5.13 -11.75
C ILE A 205 -15.17 5.52 -10.50
N ILE A 206 -15.50 4.53 -9.67
CA ILE A 206 -16.13 4.69 -8.36
C ILE A 206 -15.11 4.24 -7.30
N SER A 207 -14.70 5.10 -6.37
CA SER A 207 -13.86 4.69 -5.24
C SER A 207 -14.70 4.24 -4.05
N ILE A 208 -14.24 3.19 -3.35
CA ILE A 208 -14.88 2.63 -2.17
C ILE A 208 -13.86 2.59 -1.04
N GLU A 209 -14.17 3.30 0.06
CA GLU A 209 -13.23 3.44 1.16
C GLU A 209 -13.92 3.50 2.54
N ASN A 210 -13.28 2.91 3.55
CA ASN A 210 -13.71 3.03 4.95
C ASN A 210 -13.07 4.25 5.64
N ASN A 211 -13.25 5.43 5.05
CA ASN A 211 -12.87 6.73 5.63
C ASN A 211 -13.80 7.82 5.11
N ALA A 212 -13.75 8.98 5.75
CA ALA A 212 -14.63 10.11 5.42
C ALA A 212 -14.08 11.04 4.32
N THR A 213 -12.82 10.89 3.93
CA THR A 213 -12.11 11.87 3.08
C THR A 213 -11.69 11.34 1.71
N GLY A 214 -11.96 10.05 1.41
CA GLY A 214 -11.63 9.46 0.12
C GLY A 214 -10.14 9.49 -0.19
N GLN A 215 -9.30 9.00 0.73
CA GLN A 215 -7.85 9.17 0.69
C GLN A 215 -7.20 8.48 -0.52
N LEU A 216 -7.65 7.27 -0.90
CA LEU A 216 -7.19 6.61 -2.11
C LEU A 216 -7.66 7.36 -3.35
N GLY A 217 -8.93 7.79 -3.39
CA GLY A 217 -9.46 8.58 -4.49
C GLY A 217 -8.67 9.87 -4.71
N ALA A 218 -8.32 10.57 -3.63
CA ALA A 218 -7.47 11.77 -3.67
C ALA A 218 -6.06 11.47 -4.19
N LEU A 219 -5.45 10.37 -3.72
CA LEU A 219 -4.14 9.92 -4.19
C LEU A 219 -4.18 9.64 -5.71
N ILE A 220 -5.18 8.92 -6.19
CA ILE A 220 -5.32 8.57 -7.61
C ILE A 220 -5.55 9.82 -8.46
N ASN A 221 -6.37 10.77 -7.99
CA ASN A 221 -6.56 12.05 -8.66
C ASN A 221 -5.26 12.83 -8.82
N SER A 222 -4.33 12.75 -7.86
CA SER A 222 -3.03 13.41 -7.95
C SER A 222 -2.15 12.88 -9.09
N TYR A 223 -2.41 11.65 -9.56
CA TYR A 223 -1.77 11.05 -10.74
C TYR A 223 -2.51 11.33 -12.07
N GLY A 224 -3.49 12.25 -12.05
CA GLY A 224 -4.26 12.65 -13.22
C GLY A 224 -5.35 11.67 -13.66
N ILE A 225 -5.72 10.71 -12.80
CA ILE A 225 -6.82 9.77 -13.05
C ILE A 225 -8.05 10.26 -12.30
N LYS A 226 -9.09 10.67 -13.03
CA LYS A 226 -10.32 11.21 -12.44
C LYS A 226 -11.16 10.11 -11.81
N VAL A 227 -11.38 10.20 -10.50
CA VAL A 227 -12.41 9.45 -9.80
C VAL A 227 -13.75 10.18 -9.96
N ASN A 228 -14.76 9.50 -10.50
CA ASN A 228 -16.04 10.11 -10.82
C ASN A 228 -16.97 10.20 -9.60
N ASP A 229 -17.00 9.13 -8.80
CA ASP A 229 -17.84 9.00 -7.62
C ASP A 229 -17.08 8.36 -6.46
N GLN A 230 -17.53 8.64 -5.26
CA GLN A 230 -16.99 8.03 -4.05
C GLN A 230 -18.12 7.44 -3.21
N ILE A 231 -17.88 6.25 -2.65
CA ILE A 231 -18.72 5.61 -1.65
C ILE A 231 -17.87 5.47 -0.38
N LEU A 232 -18.19 6.26 0.62
CA LEU A 232 -17.40 6.40 1.83
C LEU A 232 -18.21 5.92 3.04
N LYS A 233 -17.63 5.04 3.86
CA LYS A 233 -18.20 4.57 5.12
C LYS A 233 -17.23 4.81 6.25
N TYR A 234 -17.69 5.48 7.29
CA TYR A 234 -16.83 5.91 8.42
C TYR A 234 -17.50 5.79 9.79
N ASP A 235 -18.37 4.79 9.92
CA ASP A 235 -19.06 4.44 11.17
C ASP A 235 -18.30 3.38 12.00
N GLY A 236 -17.09 3.02 11.60
CA GLY A 236 -16.25 2.03 12.27
C GLY A 236 -16.54 0.57 11.87
N ARG A 237 -17.40 0.32 10.94
CA ARG A 237 -17.79 -1.02 10.48
C ARG A 237 -17.37 -1.28 9.04
N PRO A 238 -17.06 -2.55 8.67
CA PRO A 238 -16.84 -2.90 7.28
C PRO A 238 -18.13 -2.72 6.46
N PHE A 239 -18.01 -2.62 5.16
CA PHE A 239 -19.15 -2.73 4.26
C PHE A 239 -19.70 -4.17 4.28
N SER A 240 -21.02 -4.35 4.36
CA SER A 240 -21.66 -5.58 3.93
C SER A 240 -21.81 -5.58 2.40
N VAL A 241 -21.93 -6.77 1.80
CA VAL A 241 -22.12 -6.88 0.35
C VAL A 241 -23.42 -6.21 -0.08
N ASP A 242 -24.53 -6.44 0.65
CA ASP A 242 -25.84 -5.86 0.33
C ASP A 242 -25.86 -4.34 0.37
N GLU A 243 -25.26 -3.77 1.43
CA GLU A 243 -25.13 -2.32 1.60
C GLU A 243 -24.32 -1.71 0.47
N LEU A 244 -23.20 -2.36 0.13
CA LEU A 244 -22.29 -1.89 -0.89
C LEU A 244 -22.90 -2.00 -2.29
N GLU A 245 -23.61 -3.09 -2.57
CA GLU A 245 -24.32 -3.29 -3.84
C GLU A 245 -25.39 -2.21 -4.05
N ALA A 246 -26.20 -1.93 -3.03
CA ALA A 246 -27.19 -0.87 -3.08
C ALA A 246 -26.55 0.52 -3.32
N ALA A 247 -25.45 0.82 -2.63
CA ALA A 247 -24.72 2.07 -2.79
C ALA A 247 -24.13 2.20 -4.21
N VAL A 248 -23.53 1.15 -4.75
CA VAL A 248 -22.97 1.17 -6.11
C VAL A 248 -24.07 1.31 -7.17
N LYS A 249 -25.18 0.58 -7.06
CA LYS A 249 -26.34 0.71 -7.96
C LYS A 249 -26.89 2.14 -8.02
N SER A 250 -26.85 2.87 -6.92
CA SER A 250 -27.30 4.27 -6.88
C SER A 250 -26.38 5.23 -7.65
N LYS A 251 -25.19 4.77 -8.01
CA LYS A 251 -24.18 5.54 -8.75
C LYS A 251 -24.04 5.13 -10.21
N LEU A 252 -24.61 3.99 -10.63
CA LEU A 252 -24.62 3.54 -12.02
C LEU A 252 -25.71 4.24 -12.82
#